data_7e33b59e705eeefbd7b1951c7ccaa465
#
_entry.id   7e33b59e705eeefbd7b1951c7ccaa465
#
_cell.length_a   1.000
_cell.length_b   1.000
_cell.length_c   1.000
_cell.angle_alpha   90.00
_cell.angle_beta   90.00
_cell.angle_gamma   90.00
#
_symmetry.space_group_name_H-M   'P 1'
#
loop_
_entity.id
_entity.type
_entity.pdbx_description
1 polymer ?
#
loop_
_entity_poly.entity_id
_entity_poly.type
_entity_poly.pdbx_seq_one_letter_code
_entity_poly.pdbx_strand_id
1 'polypeptide(L)'
;MKIIFSPEYSGNVYVKPSDGKEVMMDTVVTNTIGLVNLLELRLGLHYEDVPEQERVAHYYDAVCKYMATHPKNVMAASFKTAGLSTAKAMLASREELRGADWDFDGEDISERLATLIGVE
;
A
#
# COMPACT_ATOMS: atom_id res chain seq x y z
N MET A 1 1.33 -0.33 29.56
CA MET A 1 0.42 -0.55 28.41
C MET A 1 0.52 -2.00 27.98
N LYS A 2 -0.60 -2.70 27.83
CA LYS A 2 -0.71 -4.06 27.29
C LYS A 2 -1.31 -4.00 25.89
N ILE A 3 -0.78 -4.76 24.96
CA ILE A 3 -1.31 -4.84 23.58
C ILE A 3 -1.86 -6.26 23.37
N ILE A 4 -3.11 -6.34 22.95
CA ILE A 4 -3.76 -7.57 22.51
C ILE A 4 -3.87 -7.48 20.98
N PHE A 5 -3.19 -8.35 20.29
CA PHE A 5 -3.06 -8.32 18.84
C PHE A 5 -3.64 -9.57 18.19
N SER A 6 -4.40 -9.38 17.12
CA SER A 6 -4.71 -10.41 16.13
C SER A 6 -4.89 -9.78 14.76
N PRO A 7 -4.33 -10.33 13.69
CA PRO A 7 -4.52 -9.84 12.33
C PRO A 7 -5.99 -9.93 11.88
N GLU A 8 -6.77 -10.79 12.51
CA GLU A 8 -8.19 -11.02 12.19
C GLU A 8 -9.15 -10.03 12.86
N TYR A 9 -8.67 -9.17 13.77
CA TYR A 9 -9.52 -8.18 14.41
C TYR A 9 -9.97 -7.13 13.39
N SER A 10 -11.28 -7.04 13.19
CA SER A 10 -11.92 -6.04 12.35
C SER A 10 -12.92 -5.22 13.16
N GLY A 11 -12.79 -3.91 13.13
CA GLY A 11 -13.67 -3.00 13.84
C GLY A 11 -13.52 -3.02 15.36
N ASN A 12 -14.60 -2.73 16.08
CA ASN A 12 -14.61 -2.66 17.54
C ASN A 12 -14.75 -4.07 18.14
N VAL A 13 -13.65 -4.74 18.36
CA VAL A 13 -13.62 -6.03 19.05
C VAL A 13 -13.38 -5.80 20.55
N TYR A 14 -14.34 -6.23 21.36
CA TYR A 14 -14.22 -6.22 22.80
C TYR A 14 -13.73 -7.59 23.30
N VAL A 15 -12.51 -7.63 23.79
CA VAL A 15 -11.95 -8.84 24.41
C VAL A 15 -12.35 -8.81 25.89
N LYS A 16 -13.03 -9.87 26.36
CA LYS A 16 -13.37 -9.99 27.79
C LYS A 16 -12.11 -10.21 28.62
N PRO A 17 -11.91 -9.49 29.73
CA PRO A 17 -10.80 -9.76 30.62
C PRO A 17 -10.85 -11.17 31.16
N SER A 18 -9.70 -11.84 31.21
CA SER A 18 -9.57 -13.22 31.71
C SER A 18 -9.71 -13.34 33.23
N ASP A 19 -9.62 -12.22 33.93
CA ASP A 19 -9.65 -12.12 35.40
C ASP A 19 -11.04 -11.78 35.98
N GLY A 20 -12.07 -11.82 35.13
CA GLY A 20 -13.45 -11.52 35.54
C GLY A 20 -13.75 -10.05 35.81
N LYS A 21 -12.81 -9.14 35.51
CA LYS A 21 -13.06 -7.69 35.61
C LYS A 21 -13.87 -7.21 34.43
N GLU A 22 -14.70 -6.20 34.64
CA GLU A 22 -15.52 -5.61 33.56
C GLU A 22 -14.75 -4.63 32.66
N VAL A 23 -13.59 -4.15 33.12
CA VAL A 23 -12.80 -3.11 32.42
C VAL A 23 -11.33 -3.51 32.35
N MET A 24 -10.76 -3.39 31.17
CA MET A 24 -9.30 -3.49 30.93
C MET A 24 -8.73 -2.07 30.85
N MET A 25 -7.93 -1.70 31.85
CA MET A 25 -7.19 -0.43 31.81
C MET A 25 -5.82 -0.62 31.14
N ASP A 26 -5.33 0.44 30.52
CA ASP A 26 -4.01 0.48 29.86
C ASP A 26 -3.80 -0.65 28.86
N THR A 27 -4.86 -1.04 28.16
CA THR A 27 -4.87 -2.14 27.19
C THR A 27 -5.39 -1.64 25.85
N VAL A 28 -4.65 -1.92 24.79
CA VAL A 28 -5.05 -1.66 23.39
C VAL A 28 -5.29 -2.99 22.69
N VAL A 29 -6.49 -3.14 22.13
CA VAL A 29 -6.83 -4.28 21.27
C VAL A 29 -6.70 -3.82 19.82
N THR A 30 -5.88 -4.51 19.02
CA THR A 30 -5.55 -4.00 17.69
C THR A 30 -5.27 -5.11 16.68
N ASN A 31 -5.42 -4.76 15.41
CA ASN A 31 -4.99 -5.55 14.25
C ASN A 31 -3.66 -5.03 13.68
N THR A 32 -3.26 -5.55 12.52
CA THR A 32 -2.01 -5.17 11.86
C THR A 32 -1.94 -3.66 11.59
N ILE A 33 -2.99 -3.08 11.01
CA ILE A 33 -3.02 -1.65 10.69
C ILE A 33 -2.95 -0.80 11.96
N GLY A 34 -3.77 -1.13 12.95
CA GLY A 34 -3.78 -0.38 14.22
C GLY A 34 -2.49 -0.53 15.02
N LEU A 35 -1.79 -1.68 14.90
CA LEU A 35 -0.46 -1.85 15.50
C LEU A 35 0.57 -0.95 14.83
N VAL A 36 0.58 -0.90 13.49
CA VAL A 36 1.47 -0.01 12.73
C VAL A 36 1.22 1.44 13.12
N ASN A 37 -0.03 1.90 13.10
CA ASN A 37 -0.40 3.27 13.49
C ASN A 37 0.04 3.60 14.93
N LEU A 38 -0.10 2.64 15.85
CA LEU A 38 0.34 2.82 17.24
C LEU A 38 1.86 2.97 17.34
N LEU A 39 2.62 2.18 16.56
CA LEU A 39 4.07 2.25 16.51
C LEU A 39 4.53 3.57 15.88
N GLU A 40 3.94 3.96 14.77
CA GLU A 40 4.22 5.25 14.10
C GLU A 40 3.99 6.42 15.05
N LEU A 41 2.85 6.45 15.75
CA LEU A 41 2.56 7.47 16.74
C LEU A 41 3.59 7.50 17.88
N ARG A 42 4.03 6.33 18.35
CA ARG A 42 5.01 6.23 19.44
C ARG A 42 6.43 6.61 19.02
N LEU A 43 6.77 6.37 17.76
CA LEU A 43 8.06 6.73 17.18
C LEU A 43 8.11 8.18 16.68
N GLY A 44 6.98 8.90 16.73
CA GLY A 44 6.87 10.26 16.19
C GLY A 44 6.91 10.29 14.66
N LEU A 45 6.65 9.18 14.02
CA LEU A 45 6.52 9.08 12.57
C LEU A 45 5.11 9.52 12.20
N HIS A 46 5.01 10.72 11.66
CA HIS A 46 3.73 11.24 11.18
C HIS A 46 3.73 11.19 9.66
N TYR A 47 2.98 10.24 9.11
CA TYR A 47 2.71 10.19 7.67
C TYR A 47 1.36 10.86 7.41
N GLU A 48 1.34 11.81 6.49
CA GLU A 48 0.07 12.25 5.91
C GLU A 48 -0.52 11.09 5.11
N ASP A 49 -1.71 10.68 5.49
CA ASP A 49 -2.44 9.64 4.77
C ASP A 49 -2.94 10.22 3.45
N VAL A 50 -2.21 9.95 2.38
CA VAL A 50 -2.58 10.42 1.04
C VAL A 50 -3.73 9.55 0.52
N PRO A 51 -4.88 10.12 0.19
CA PRO A 51 -6.03 9.38 -0.34
C PRO A 51 -5.66 8.54 -1.57
N GLU A 52 -6.27 7.35 -1.69
CA GLU A 52 -6.01 6.46 -2.83
C GLU A 52 -6.19 7.17 -4.18
N GLN A 53 -7.22 8.00 -4.29
CA GLN A 53 -7.52 8.74 -5.52
C GLN A 53 -6.38 9.69 -5.90
N GLU A 54 -5.79 10.35 -4.93
CA GLU A 54 -4.67 11.26 -5.14
C GLU A 54 -3.40 10.50 -5.54
N ARG A 55 -3.11 9.39 -4.87
CA ARG A 55 -1.99 8.50 -5.25
C ARG A 55 -2.14 7.98 -6.68
N VAL A 56 -3.35 7.53 -7.05
CA VAL A 56 -3.65 7.08 -8.41
C VAL A 56 -3.48 8.21 -9.43
N ALA A 57 -3.92 9.42 -9.13
CA ALA A 57 -3.77 10.58 -10.02
C ALA A 57 -2.30 10.93 -10.25
N HIS A 58 -1.50 10.99 -9.20
CA HIS A 58 -0.05 11.24 -9.31
C HIS A 58 0.65 10.14 -10.13
N TYR A 59 0.30 8.90 -9.87
CA TYR A 59 0.89 7.78 -10.61
C TYR A 59 0.45 7.78 -12.08
N TYR A 60 -0.81 8.13 -12.36
CA TYR A 60 -1.30 8.30 -13.73
C TYR A 60 -0.49 9.33 -14.52
N ASP A 61 -0.17 10.47 -13.92
CA ASP A 61 0.67 11.50 -14.55
C ASP A 61 2.09 11.00 -14.85
N ALA A 62 2.66 10.20 -13.95
CA ALA A 62 3.97 9.57 -14.19
C ALA A 62 3.90 8.58 -15.36
N VAL A 63 2.87 7.73 -15.41
CA VAL A 63 2.64 6.79 -16.51
C VAL A 63 2.40 7.53 -17.83
N CYS A 64 1.65 8.64 -17.84
CA CYS A 64 1.48 9.48 -19.04
C CYS A 64 2.82 9.95 -19.61
N LYS A 65 3.70 10.46 -18.76
CA LYS A 65 5.04 10.93 -19.17
C LYS A 65 5.89 9.79 -19.72
N TYR A 66 5.86 8.63 -19.06
CA TYR A 66 6.59 7.46 -19.53
C TYR A 66 6.08 6.95 -20.88
N MET A 67 4.75 6.80 -21.04
CA MET A 67 4.15 6.31 -22.28
C MET A 67 4.35 7.27 -23.46
N ALA A 68 4.44 8.58 -23.22
CA ALA A 68 4.75 9.56 -24.24
C ALA A 68 6.14 9.34 -24.89
N THR A 69 7.09 8.86 -24.09
CA THR A 69 8.45 8.53 -24.55
C THR A 69 8.60 7.08 -25.02
N HIS A 70 7.67 6.19 -24.66
CA HIS A 70 7.71 4.77 -24.97
C HIS A 70 6.42 4.28 -25.68
N PRO A 71 6.09 4.78 -26.88
CA PRO A 71 4.81 4.48 -27.52
C PRO A 71 4.65 3.01 -27.96
N LYS A 72 5.73 2.26 -28.01
CA LYS A 72 5.74 0.81 -28.37
C LYS A 72 5.74 -0.11 -27.14
N ASN A 73 5.58 0.46 -25.93
CA ASN A 73 5.56 -0.32 -24.71
C ASN A 73 4.38 -1.31 -24.71
N VAL A 74 4.57 -2.48 -24.09
CA VAL A 74 3.57 -3.55 -24.00
C VAL A 74 2.27 -3.08 -23.34
N MET A 75 2.31 -2.10 -22.42
CA MET A 75 1.15 -1.54 -21.74
C MET A 75 0.51 -0.36 -22.50
N ALA A 76 1.14 0.16 -23.56
CA ALA A 76 0.68 1.36 -24.25
C ALA A 76 -0.74 1.22 -24.84
N ALA A 77 -1.07 0.05 -25.39
CA ALA A 77 -2.40 -0.22 -25.96
C ALA A 77 -3.49 -0.20 -24.86
N SER A 78 -3.25 -0.87 -23.74
CA SER A 78 -4.16 -0.87 -22.58
C SER A 78 -4.29 0.51 -21.98
N PHE A 79 -3.20 1.25 -21.86
CA PHE A 79 -3.18 2.62 -21.36
C PHE A 79 -3.97 3.58 -22.25
N LYS A 80 -3.86 3.45 -23.58
CA LYS A 80 -4.62 4.25 -24.53
C LYS A 80 -6.13 4.00 -24.44
N THR A 81 -6.54 2.77 -24.15
CA THR A 81 -7.96 2.37 -24.09
C THR A 81 -8.59 2.71 -22.74
N ALA A 82 -7.87 2.47 -21.64
CA ALA A 82 -8.36 2.62 -20.28
C ALA A 82 -7.24 3.11 -19.35
N GLY A 83 -6.75 4.33 -19.60
CA GLY A 83 -5.55 4.87 -18.96
C GLY A 83 -5.59 4.87 -17.44
N LEU A 84 -6.66 5.38 -16.84
CA LEU A 84 -6.78 5.45 -15.38
C LEU A 84 -6.84 4.06 -14.74
N SER A 85 -7.60 3.14 -15.33
CA SER A 85 -7.69 1.74 -14.83
C SER A 85 -6.35 1.01 -14.97
N THR A 86 -5.63 1.26 -16.07
CA THR A 86 -4.30 0.69 -16.28
C THR A 86 -3.30 1.25 -15.27
N ALA A 87 -3.31 2.56 -15.03
CA ALA A 87 -2.45 3.19 -14.02
C ALA A 87 -2.76 2.67 -12.61
N LYS A 88 -4.04 2.50 -12.26
CA LYS A 88 -4.45 1.92 -10.97
C LYS A 88 -3.94 0.48 -10.81
N ALA A 89 -4.05 -0.35 -11.85
CA ALA A 89 -3.55 -1.72 -11.83
C ALA A 89 -2.01 -1.78 -11.73
N MET A 90 -1.31 -0.88 -12.41
CA MET A 90 0.14 -0.76 -12.32
C MET A 90 0.57 -0.32 -10.92
N LEU A 91 -0.10 0.67 -10.34
CA LEU A 91 0.17 1.12 -8.98
C LEU A 91 -0.03 0.00 -7.95
N ALA A 92 -1.12 -0.76 -8.06
CA ALA A 92 -1.37 -1.90 -7.18
C ALA A 92 -0.26 -2.97 -7.30
N SER A 93 0.19 -3.30 -8.51
CA SER A 93 1.31 -4.23 -8.72
C SER A 93 2.62 -3.68 -8.14
N ARG A 94 2.87 -2.39 -8.28
CA ARG A 94 4.02 -1.72 -7.67
C ARG A 94 4.01 -1.81 -6.14
N GLU A 95 2.87 -1.54 -5.53
CA GLU A 95 2.71 -1.59 -4.07
C GLU A 95 2.88 -3.02 -3.54
N GLU A 96 2.36 -4.02 -4.25
CA GLU A 96 2.54 -5.44 -3.92
C GLU A 96 4.02 -5.85 -3.98
N LEU A 97 4.74 -5.46 -5.02
CA LEU A 97 6.16 -5.75 -5.18
C LEU A 97 7.01 -5.05 -4.11
N ARG A 98 6.68 -3.81 -3.77
CA ARG A 98 7.33 -3.11 -2.64
C ARG A 98 7.04 -3.77 -1.31
N GLY A 99 5.82 -4.25 -1.11
CA GLY A 99 5.46 -5.03 0.08
C GLY A 99 6.21 -6.35 0.19
N ALA A 100 6.69 -6.89 -0.94
CA ALA A 100 7.56 -8.06 -1.02
C ALA A 100 9.07 -7.72 -0.99
N ASP A 101 9.41 -6.49 -0.60
CA ASP A 101 10.79 -6.00 -0.46
C ASP A 101 11.59 -5.92 -1.77
N TRP A 102 10.88 -5.82 -2.92
CA TRP A 102 11.54 -5.63 -4.20
C TRP A 102 11.96 -4.16 -4.38
N ASP A 103 13.22 -3.95 -4.72
CA ASP A 103 13.86 -2.64 -4.85
C ASP A 103 13.80 -2.03 -6.26
N PHE A 104 13.04 -2.65 -7.18
CA PHE A 104 12.94 -2.26 -8.58
C PHE A 104 14.27 -2.37 -9.36
N ASP A 105 15.15 -3.24 -8.92
CA ASP A 105 16.37 -3.62 -9.62
C ASP A 105 16.26 -5.07 -10.13
N GLY A 106 16.91 -5.40 -11.20
CA GLY A 106 16.97 -6.76 -11.75
C GLY A 106 17.36 -6.82 -13.20
N GLU A 107 18.11 -7.86 -13.53
CA GLU A 107 18.42 -8.27 -14.88
C GLU A 107 17.43 -9.39 -15.31
N ASP A 108 17.12 -9.51 -16.61
CA ASP A 108 16.20 -10.52 -17.17
C ASP A 108 14.75 -10.49 -16.65
N ILE A 109 14.22 -9.30 -16.41
CA ILE A 109 12.84 -9.10 -15.98
C ILE A 109 11.86 -9.07 -17.16
N SER A 110 10.59 -9.36 -16.89
CA SER A 110 9.53 -9.24 -17.89
C SER A 110 9.35 -7.80 -18.36
N GLU A 111 8.85 -7.59 -19.60
CA GLU A 111 8.56 -6.26 -20.13
C GLU A 111 7.60 -5.44 -19.23
N ARG A 112 6.71 -6.12 -18.51
CA ARG A 112 5.80 -5.48 -17.55
C ARG A 112 6.55 -4.93 -16.34
N LEU A 113 7.48 -5.69 -15.77
CA LEU A 113 8.32 -5.24 -14.66
C LEU A 113 9.28 -4.14 -15.11
N ALA A 114 9.85 -4.25 -16.31
CA ALA A 114 10.68 -3.19 -16.91
C ALA A 114 9.87 -1.88 -17.07
N THR A 115 8.58 -1.97 -17.38
CA THR A 115 7.69 -0.80 -17.44
C THR A 115 7.49 -0.16 -16.06
N LEU A 116 7.30 -0.96 -15.01
CA LEU A 116 7.18 -0.44 -13.64
C LEU A 116 8.46 0.27 -13.20
N ILE A 117 9.63 -0.30 -13.48
CA ILE A 117 10.93 0.34 -13.20
C ILE A 117 11.05 1.68 -13.95
N GLY A 118 10.65 1.74 -15.21
CA GLY A 118 10.78 2.94 -16.03
C GLY A 118 9.83 4.08 -15.62
N VAL A 119 8.77 3.80 -14.86
CA VAL A 119 7.82 4.80 -14.34
C VAL A 119 8.28 5.37 -12.99
N GLU A 120 9.15 4.65 -12.22
CA GLU A 120 9.74 5.16 -10.98
C GLU A 120 10.63 6.38 -11.24
#